data_2c23ab539dcdae92292027c31db44a0d
#
_entry.id   2c23ab539dcdae92292027c31db44a0d
#
_cell.length_a   1.000
_cell.length_b   1.000
_cell.length_c   1.000
_cell.angle_alpha   90.00
_cell.angle_beta   90.00
_cell.angle_gamma   90.00
#
_symmetry.space_group_name_H-M   'P 1'
#
loop_
_entity.id
_entity.type
_entity.pdbx_description
1 polymer ?
#
loop_
_entity_poly.entity_id
_entity_poly.type
_entity_poly.pdbx_seq_one_letter_code
_entity_poly.pdbx_strand_id
1 'polypeptide(L)'
;AHLVKGGQANLWTEFITTSDEVERMLYPRTCALAETLWNTKEKKEWEGFRQRISKFGAIMEKLNICYFKDEDWDNTGFVPQSEQRPRLVCPARIDTNMKGIKYYMPEYAFDGDIQTFFATPYSLKKGDYFTLTLEKRQAVQEIRIVFDVSKEHPEHVQLSVSEDGTIFKKVAADNKNGELSASFSTLAMIKALKMELTTPLMARLTIKEIILRYYE
;
A
#
# COMPACT_ATOMS: atom_id res chain seq x y z
N ALA A 1 -37.62 3.73 -20.74
CA ALA A 1 -36.20 4.19 -20.84
C ALA A 1 -36.07 5.67 -21.25
N HIS A 2 -37.11 6.26 -21.93
CA HIS A 2 -37.05 7.67 -22.39
C HIS A 2 -37.06 8.72 -21.26
N LEU A 3 -37.32 8.32 -20.01
CA LEU A 3 -37.29 9.21 -18.85
C LEU A 3 -35.90 9.28 -18.19
N VAL A 4 -34.96 8.37 -18.51
CA VAL A 4 -33.59 8.39 -17.99
C VAL A 4 -32.77 9.32 -18.87
N LYS A 5 -32.34 10.45 -18.33
CA LYS A 5 -31.56 11.48 -19.04
C LYS A 5 -30.05 11.38 -18.86
N GLY A 6 -29.61 10.58 -17.92
CA GLY A 6 -28.18 10.41 -17.63
C GLY A 6 -27.94 9.63 -16.35
N GLY A 7 -26.71 9.63 -15.89
CA GLY A 7 -26.27 9.04 -14.63
C GLY A 7 -25.22 9.90 -13.96
N GLN A 8 -25.01 9.67 -12.68
CA GLN A 8 -23.95 10.31 -11.91
C GLN A 8 -23.26 9.29 -11.01
N ALA A 9 -22.04 9.56 -10.65
CA ALA A 9 -21.32 8.87 -9.58
C ALA A 9 -20.92 9.88 -8.52
N ASN A 10 -21.10 9.51 -7.26
CA ASN A 10 -20.72 10.33 -6.13
C ASN A 10 -19.49 9.71 -5.45
N LEU A 11 -18.51 10.53 -5.14
CA LEU A 11 -17.38 10.17 -4.30
C LEU A 11 -17.60 10.78 -2.92
N TRP A 12 -17.82 9.92 -1.92
CA TRP A 12 -17.99 10.31 -0.53
C TRP A 12 -16.61 10.33 0.14
N THR A 13 -16.22 11.49 0.66
CA THR A 13 -14.86 11.74 1.13
C THR A 13 -14.66 11.57 2.63
N GLU A 14 -15.61 10.97 3.35
CA GLU A 14 -15.53 10.78 4.81
C GLU A 14 -14.26 10.04 5.26
N PHE A 15 -13.73 9.17 4.39
CA PHE A 15 -12.53 8.37 4.65
C PHE A 15 -11.40 8.64 3.65
N ILE A 16 -11.54 9.63 2.80
CA ILE A 16 -10.57 10.02 1.78
C ILE A 16 -9.85 11.28 2.26
N THR A 17 -8.55 11.22 2.40
CA THR A 17 -7.77 12.28 3.04
C THR A 17 -6.71 12.90 2.13
N THR A 18 -6.41 12.27 0.99
CA THR A 18 -5.41 12.74 0.03
C THR A 18 -5.98 12.82 -1.37
N SER A 19 -5.35 13.63 -2.25
CA SER A 19 -5.67 13.69 -3.67
C SER A 19 -5.48 12.36 -4.36
N ASP A 20 -4.44 11.61 -4.00
CA ASP A 20 -4.14 10.30 -4.57
C ASP A 20 -5.23 9.28 -4.25
N GLU A 21 -5.79 9.32 -3.03
CA GLU A 21 -6.95 8.50 -2.67
C GLU A 21 -8.19 8.87 -3.49
N VAL A 22 -8.41 10.17 -3.75
CA VAL A 22 -9.50 10.64 -4.64
C VAL A 22 -9.31 10.05 -6.03
N GLU A 23 -8.13 10.19 -6.61
CA GLU A 23 -7.81 9.71 -7.95
C GLU A 23 -7.95 8.18 -8.05
N ARG A 24 -7.44 7.45 -7.07
CA ARG A 24 -7.54 5.99 -6.99
C ARG A 24 -8.99 5.50 -6.87
N MET A 25 -9.84 6.24 -6.19
CA MET A 25 -11.27 5.92 -6.08
C MET A 25 -12.05 6.29 -7.33
N LEU A 26 -11.66 7.37 -8.02
CA LEU A 26 -12.29 7.83 -9.25
C LEU A 26 -11.91 6.96 -10.44
N TYR A 27 -10.62 6.71 -10.64
CA TYR A 27 -10.12 6.05 -11.84
C TYR A 27 -9.77 4.58 -11.57
N PRO A 28 -10.14 3.67 -12.49
CA PRO A 28 -10.80 3.86 -13.78
C PRO A 28 -12.34 3.82 -13.73
N ARG A 29 -12.96 3.82 -12.56
CA ARG A 29 -14.42 3.64 -12.38
C ARG A 29 -15.23 4.68 -13.13
N THR A 30 -14.80 5.94 -13.12
CA THR A 30 -15.44 7.02 -13.87
C THR A 30 -15.34 6.83 -15.38
N CYS A 31 -14.25 6.21 -15.86
CA CYS A 31 -14.12 5.84 -17.27
C CYS A 31 -15.17 4.80 -17.68
N ALA A 32 -15.43 3.81 -16.81
CA ALA A 32 -16.47 2.80 -17.06
C ALA A 32 -17.88 3.42 -17.04
N LEU A 33 -18.12 4.38 -16.14
CA LEU A 33 -19.38 5.13 -16.15
C LEU A 33 -19.54 5.96 -17.43
N ALA A 34 -18.49 6.68 -17.83
CA ALA A 34 -18.48 7.46 -19.06
C ALA A 34 -18.76 6.57 -20.28
N GLU A 35 -18.06 5.45 -20.42
CA GLU A 35 -18.30 4.46 -21.48
C GLU A 35 -19.76 4.01 -21.50
N THR A 36 -20.34 3.79 -20.32
CA THR A 36 -21.73 3.34 -20.18
C THR A 36 -22.74 4.41 -20.58
N LEU A 37 -22.46 5.69 -20.31
CA LEU A 37 -23.39 6.78 -20.58
C LEU A 37 -23.30 7.30 -22.03
N TRP A 38 -22.12 7.27 -22.64
CA TRP A 38 -21.89 7.79 -23.99
C TRP A 38 -22.21 6.80 -25.10
N ASN A 39 -22.07 5.48 -24.83
CA ASN A 39 -22.28 4.46 -25.83
C ASN A 39 -23.72 3.94 -25.85
N THR A 40 -24.20 3.59 -27.04
CA THR A 40 -25.46 2.83 -27.19
C THR A 40 -25.29 1.42 -26.65
N LYS A 41 -26.41 0.73 -26.35
CA LYS A 41 -26.38 -0.62 -25.78
C LYS A 41 -25.62 -1.62 -26.66
N GLU A 42 -25.73 -1.47 -27.97
CA GLU A 42 -25.13 -2.35 -28.99
C GLU A 42 -23.58 -2.18 -29.05
N LYS A 43 -23.08 -1.02 -28.62
CA LYS A 43 -21.65 -0.70 -28.63
C LYS A 43 -20.94 -0.97 -27.30
N LYS A 44 -21.71 -1.39 -26.27
CA LYS A 44 -21.16 -1.73 -24.96
C LYS A 44 -20.60 -3.15 -25.01
N GLU A 45 -19.30 -3.23 -25.13
CA GLU A 45 -18.59 -4.48 -25.26
C GLU A 45 -17.37 -4.44 -24.32
N TRP A 46 -17.27 -5.44 -23.43
CA TRP A 46 -16.31 -5.47 -22.34
C TRP A 46 -14.85 -5.51 -22.84
N GLU A 47 -14.56 -6.38 -23.82
CA GLU A 47 -13.20 -6.57 -24.27
C GLU A 47 -12.61 -5.31 -24.94
N GLY A 48 -13.39 -4.64 -25.76
CA GLY A 48 -12.99 -3.37 -26.37
C GLY A 48 -12.86 -2.24 -25.34
N PHE A 49 -13.71 -2.20 -24.32
CA PHE A 49 -13.55 -1.27 -23.20
C PHE A 49 -12.23 -1.54 -22.47
N ARG A 50 -11.94 -2.79 -22.14
CA ARG A 50 -10.73 -3.23 -21.45
C ARG A 50 -9.46 -2.80 -22.19
N GLN A 51 -9.42 -2.98 -23.52
CA GLN A 51 -8.31 -2.54 -24.35
C GLN A 51 -8.12 -1.01 -24.35
N ARG A 52 -9.22 -0.25 -24.38
CA ARG A 52 -9.18 1.22 -24.34
C ARG A 52 -8.72 1.74 -22.99
N ILE A 53 -9.20 1.17 -21.89
CA ILE A 53 -8.84 1.60 -20.55
C ILE A 53 -7.39 1.28 -20.22
N SER A 54 -6.87 0.14 -20.68
CA SER A 54 -5.47 -0.22 -20.56
C SER A 54 -4.56 0.81 -21.25
N LYS A 55 -4.90 1.23 -22.48
CA LYS A 55 -4.17 2.30 -23.20
C LYS A 55 -4.29 3.65 -22.46
N PHE A 56 -5.43 3.92 -21.85
CA PHE A 56 -5.63 5.14 -21.07
C PHE A 56 -4.83 5.13 -19.78
N GLY A 57 -4.56 3.97 -19.20
CA GLY A 57 -3.64 3.79 -18.07
C GLY A 57 -2.28 4.44 -18.29
N ALA A 58 -1.69 4.24 -19.49
CA ALA A 58 -0.43 4.87 -19.86
C ALA A 58 -0.48 6.42 -19.90
N ILE A 59 -1.64 6.98 -20.20
CA ILE A 59 -1.86 8.43 -20.18
C ILE A 59 -1.97 8.91 -18.73
N MET A 60 -2.71 8.19 -17.89
CA MET A 60 -2.83 8.48 -16.46
C MET A 60 -1.46 8.47 -15.76
N GLU A 61 -0.60 7.50 -16.09
CA GLU A 61 0.78 7.43 -15.58
C GLU A 61 1.63 8.64 -15.99
N LYS A 62 1.56 9.04 -17.28
CA LYS A 62 2.28 10.25 -17.75
C LYS A 62 1.81 11.54 -17.07
N LEU A 63 0.55 11.56 -16.64
CA LEU A 63 -0.04 12.69 -15.93
C LEU A 63 0.13 12.58 -14.41
N ASN A 64 0.84 11.56 -13.91
CA ASN A 64 0.99 11.27 -12.48
C ASN A 64 -0.36 11.10 -11.75
N ILE A 65 -1.38 10.58 -12.43
CA ILE A 65 -2.66 10.29 -11.82
C ILE A 65 -2.58 8.95 -11.10
N CYS A 66 -2.87 8.96 -9.81
CA CYS A 66 -2.89 7.77 -8.96
C CYS A 66 -4.21 7.00 -9.19
N TYR A 67 -4.25 6.03 -10.09
CA TYR A 67 -5.45 5.25 -10.41
C TYR A 67 -5.38 3.82 -9.86
N PHE A 68 -6.55 3.20 -9.67
CA PHE A 68 -6.64 1.81 -9.25
C PHE A 68 -6.27 0.88 -10.41
N LYS A 69 -5.24 0.07 -10.22
CA LYS A 69 -4.80 -0.96 -11.17
C LYS A 69 -5.48 -2.29 -10.82
N ASP A 70 -6.10 -2.91 -11.81
CA ASP A 70 -6.73 -4.23 -11.67
C ASP A 70 -5.90 -5.23 -12.49
N GLU A 71 -5.56 -6.37 -11.91
CA GLU A 71 -4.78 -7.43 -12.58
C GLU A 71 -5.46 -7.94 -13.86
N ASP A 72 -6.79 -7.93 -13.90
CA ASP A 72 -7.57 -8.41 -15.05
C ASP A 72 -7.50 -7.49 -16.27
N TRP A 73 -7.29 -6.19 -16.13
CA TRP A 73 -7.19 -5.30 -17.27
C TRP A 73 -5.75 -4.99 -17.71
N ASP A 74 -4.78 -5.32 -16.88
CA ASP A 74 -3.36 -5.26 -17.23
C ASP A 74 -2.93 -6.45 -18.11
N ASN A 75 -3.70 -7.52 -18.18
CA ASN A 75 -3.38 -8.72 -19.00
C ASN A 75 -3.47 -8.51 -20.53
N THR A 76 -3.57 -7.27 -21.02
CA THR A 76 -3.61 -6.94 -22.44
C THR A 76 -2.22 -6.90 -23.13
N GLY A 77 -1.16 -7.31 -22.45
CA GLY A 77 0.22 -7.24 -22.94
C GLY A 77 0.85 -5.84 -22.86
N PHE A 78 0.13 -4.88 -22.29
CA PHE A 78 0.71 -3.58 -21.94
C PHE A 78 1.33 -3.71 -20.54
N VAL A 79 2.63 -3.88 -20.49
CA VAL A 79 3.42 -3.79 -19.25
C VAL A 79 3.84 -2.32 -19.10
N PRO A 80 3.31 -1.58 -18.09
CA PRO A 80 3.79 -0.24 -17.81
C PRO A 80 5.31 -0.28 -17.58
N GLN A 81 6.05 0.71 -18.07
CA GLN A 81 7.49 0.77 -17.83
C GLN A 81 7.88 0.83 -16.34
N SER A 82 6.93 1.18 -15.46
CA SER A 82 7.10 1.11 -14.01
C SER A 82 7.20 -0.33 -13.46
N GLU A 83 6.70 -1.35 -14.18
CA GLU A 83 6.79 -2.76 -13.78
C GLU A 83 8.10 -3.45 -14.17
N GLN A 84 9.06 -2.75 -14.76
CA GLN A 84 10.43 -3.25 -14.91
C GLN A 84 11.23 -3.17 -13.60
N ARG A 85 10.64 -2.68 -12.52
CA ARG A 85 11.19 -2.93 -11.18
C ARG A 85 10.87 -4.37 -10.85
N PRO A 86 11.90 -5.21 -10.57
CA PRO A 86 11.62 -6.55 -10.12
C PRO A 86 10.68 -6.42 -8.92
N ARG A 87 9.47 -6.99 -9.00
CA ARG A 87 8.70 -7.29 -7.80
C ARG A 87 9.67 -8.07 -6.93
N LEU A 88 10.18 -7.44 -5.90
CA LEU A 88 10.77 -8.14 -4.80
C LEU A 88 9.60 -8.90 -4.14
N VAL A 89 9.24 -10.02 -4.77
CA VAL A 89 8.44 -11.05 -4.13
C VAL A 89 9.37 -11.67 -3.10
N CYS A 90 9.62 -10.90 -2.03
CA CYS A 90 10.12 -11.50 -0.82
C CYS A 90 8.90 -12.13 -0.18
N PRO A 91 8.72 -13.46 -0.25
CA PRO A 91 7.58 -14.10 0.38
C PRO A 91 7.69 -13.84 1.87
N ALA A 92 6.82 -13.00 2.37
CA ALA A 92 6.75 -12.62 3.77
C ALA A 92 5.33 -12.88 4.26
N ARG A 93 5.24 -13.37 5.49
CA ARG A 93 3.97 -13.47 6.20
C ARG A 93 3.84 -12.25 7.10
N ILE A 94 2.68 -11.60 7.04
CA ILE A 94 2.34 -10.50 7.92
C ILE A 94 1.35 -10.99 8.98
N ASP A 95 1.62 -10.63 10.23
CA ASP A 95 0.74 -10.85 11.37
C ASP A 95 0.55 -9.52 12.12
N THR A 96 -0.69 -9.16 12.38
CA THR A 96 -1.04 -7.91 13.07
C THR A 96 -2.36 -8.06 13.82
N ASN A 97 -2.45 -7.46 15.00
CA ASN A 97 -3.72 -7.32 15.72
C ASN A 97 -4.48 -6.04 15.34
N MET A 98 -3.88 -5.20 14.50
CA MET A 98 -4.50 -3.98 14.02
C MET A 98 -5.47 -4.30 12.88
N LYS A 99 -6.71 -3.81 13.00
CA LYS A 99 -7.71 -3.98 11.95
C LYS A 99 -7.35 -3.07 10.77
N GLY A 100 -7.15 -3.66 9.59
CA GLY A 100 -6.97 -2.91 8.35
C GLY A 100 -8.29 -2.36 7.79
N ILE A 101 -8.20 -1.36 6.93
CA ILE A 101 -9.30 -0.90 6.08
C ILE A 101 -9.38 -1.79 4.84
N LYS A 102 -10.57 -2.06 4.33
CA LYS A 102 -10.86 -3.06 3.28
C LYS A 102 -9.96 -3.03 2.04
N TYR A 103 -9.43 -1.87 1.65
CA TYR A 103 -8.59 -1.71 0.45
C TYR A 103 -7.13 -1.35 0.76
N TYR A 104 -6.75 -1.38 2.04
CA TYR A 104 -5.42 -1.02 2.52
C TYR A 104 -4.88 -2.15 3.38
N MET A 105 -4.66 -3.28 2.70
CA MET A 105 -4.30 -4.55 3.32
C MET A 105 -2.90 -4.51 3.95
N PRO A 106 -2.64 -5.30 4.98
CA PRO A 106 -1.31 -5.34 5.62
C PRO A 106 -0.16 -5.65 4.66
N GLU A 107 -0.42 -6.42 3.60
CA GLU A 107 0.54 -6.81 2.57
C GLU A 107 1.10 -5.61 1.79
N TYR A 108 0.34 -4.53 1.68
CA TYR A 108 0.79 -3.30 1.03
C TYR A 108 1.85 -2.53 1.81
N ALA A 109 2.14 -2.93 3.05
CA ALA A 109 3.28 -2.38 3.80
C ALA A 109 4.62 -3.01 3.40
N PHE A 110 4.63 -4.04 2.53
CA PHE A 110 5.84 -4.73 2.12
C PHE A 110 5.68 -5.35 0.71
N ASP A 111 5.26 -4.55 -0.24
CA ASP A 111 5.07 -4.99 -1.63
C ASP A 111 6.05 -4.32 -2.61
N GLY A 112 6.90 -3.42 -2.11
CA GLY A 112 7.90 -2.70 -2.89
C GLY A 112 7.35 -1.50 -3.65
N ASP A 113 6.08 -1.13 -3.41
CA ASP A 113 5.44 0.02 -4.04
C ASP A 113 5.05 1.08 -2.99
N ILE A 114 5.79 2.17 -2.90
CA ILE A 114 5.53 3.28 -1.97
C ILE A 114 4.19 4.01 -2.23
N GLN A 115 3.53 3.72 -3.34
CA GLN A 115 2.20 4.26 -3.66
C GLN A 115 1.07 3.45 -3.01
N THR A 116 1.32 2.20 -2.67
CA THR A 116 0.43 1.39 -1.87
C THR A 116 0.72 1.59 -0.38
N PHE A 117 -0.20 1.22 0.49
CA PHE A 117 0.03 1.33 1.93
C PHE A 117 -0.95 0.48 2.75
N PHE A 118 -0.52 0.06 3.91
CA PHE A 118 -1.41 -0.45 4.94
C PHE A 118 -2.00 0.71 5.75
N ALA A 119 -3.29 0.64 6.07
CA ALA A 119 -3.91 1.64 6.92
C ALA A 119 -4.94 1.05 7.88
N THR A 120 -5.02 1.65 9.07
CA THR A 120 -6.02 1.33 10.09
C THR A 120 -7.18 2.34 10.07
N PRO A 121 -8.41 1.96 10.46
CA PRO A 121 -9.55 2.88 10.40
C PRO A 121 -9.49 4.01 11.44
N TYR A 122 -8.99 3.74 12.66
CA TYR A 122 -9.03 4.67 13.78
C TYR A 122 -7.84 4.53 14.71
N SER A 123 -7.94 5.17 15.87
CA SER A 123 -6.98 5.14 16.95
C SER A 123 -6.57 3.72 17.36
N LEU A 124 -5.31 3.60 17.65
CA LEU A 124 -4.66 2.38 18.09
C LEU A 124 -4.32 2.42 19.56
N LYS A 125 -4.15 1.26 20.16
CA LYS A 125 -3.84 1.09 21.57
C LYS A 125 -2.35 0.80 21.77
N LYS A 126 -1.86 1.07 22.96
CA LYS A 126 -0.57 0.53 23.41
C LYS A 126 -0.59 -1.00 23.28
N GLY A 127 0.47 -1.58 22.70
CA GLY A 127 0.60 -3.01 22.44
C GLY A 127 0.06 -3.46 21.09
N ASP A 128 -0.55 -2.56 20.31
CA ASP A 128 -0.88 -2.87 18.91
C ASP A 128 0.41 -3.05 18.12
N TYR A 129 0.43 -4.06 17.26
CA TYR A 129 1.66 -4.50 16.60
C TYR A 129 1.47 -4.87 15.13
N PHE A 130 2.58 -4.82 14.42
CA PHE A 130 2.74 -5.29 13.05
C PHE A 130 4.01 -6.14 12.98
N THR A 131 3.88 -7.40 12.56
CA THR A 131 5.00 -8.34 12.43
C THR A 131 5.14 -8.77 10.98
N LEU A 132 6.33 -8.62 10.44
CA LEU A 132 6.75 -9.13 9.14
C LEU A 132 7.66 -10.33 9.35
N THR A 133 7.30 -11.49 8.79
CA THR A 133 8.11 -12.71 8.85
C THR A 133 8.55 -13.10 7.45
N LEU A 134 9.83 -13.06 7.20
CA LEU A 134 10.42 -13.44 5.91
C LEU A 134 10.35 -14.96 5.71
N GLU A 135 10.28 -15.42 4.46
CA GLU A 135 10.32 -16.86 4.15
C GLU A 135 11.64 -17.50 4.59
N LYS A 136 12.75 -16.77 4.37
CA LYS A 136 14.08 -17.17 4.82
C LYS A 136 14.70 -16.04 5.63
N ARG A 137 15.56 -16.38 6.61
CA ARG A 137 16.34 -15.36 7.31
C ARG A 137 17.30 -14.69 6.33
N GLN A 138 17.45 -13.38 6.46
CA GLN A 138 18.26 -12.55 5.61
C GLN A 138 19.29 -11.76 6.43
N ALA A 139 20.44 -11.50 5.84
CA ALA A 139 21.44 -10.60 6.38
C ALA A 139 21.01 -9.16 6.10
N VAL A 140 20.56 -8.44 7.13
CA VAL A 140 20.02 -7.09 7.00
C VAL A 140 20.97 -6.08 7.59
N GLN A 141 21.25 -5.02 6.86
CA GLN A 141 22.08 -3.89 7.27
C GLN A 141 21.22 -2.77 7.88
N GLU A 142 20.02 -2.56 7.34
CA GLU A 142 19.13 -1.49 7.76
C GLU A 142 17.67 -1.91 7.59
N ILE A 143 16.85 -1.50 8.55
CA ILE A 143 15.38 -1.59 8.49
C ILE A 143 14.84 -0.16 8.46
N ARG A 144 13.91 0.13 7.54
CA ARG A 144 13.19 1.40 7.51
C ARG A 144 11.68 1.11 7.40
N ILE A 145 10.89 1.74 8.24
CA ILE A 145 9.43 1.72 8.18
C ILE A 145 8.98 3.14 7.87
N VAL A 146 8.40 3.33 6.70
CA VAL A 146 7.96 4.64 6.20
C VAL A 146 6.49 4.83 6.51
N PHE A 147 6.18 5.88 7.27
CA PHE A 147 4.81 6.30 7.57
C PHE A 147 4.36 7.43 6.64
N ASP A 148 3.07 7.73 6.64
CA ASP A 148 2.55 8.89 5.92
C ASP A 148 2.80 10.17 6.73
N VAL A 149 3.72 11.00 6.24
CA VAL A 149 4.11 12.26 6.89
C VAL A 149 3.02 13.35 6.86
N SER A 150 2.02 13.20 5.98
CA SER A 150 0.88 14.12 5.91
C SER A 150 -0.12 13.93 7.06
N LYS A 151 0.08 12.89 7.88
CA LYS A 151 -0.80 12.49 9.00
C LYS A 151 0.01 12.36 10.28
N GLU A 152 -0.70 12.28 11.41
CA GLU A 152 -0.07 11.88 12.65
C GLU A 152 0.53 10.47 12.48
N HIS A 153 1.80 10.34 12.83
CA HIS A 153 2.51 9.08 12.83
C HIS A 153 2.92 8.71 14.26
N PRO A 154 3.15 7.43 14.55
CA PRO A 154 3.46 7.01 15.91
C PRO A 154 4.86 7.50 16.34
N GLU A 155 4.91 8.36 17.36
CA GLU A 155 6.18 8.85 17.91
C GLU A 155 6.89 7.79 18.78
N HIS A 156 6.11 6.95 19.45
CA HIS A 156 6.61 5.99 20.43
C HIS A 156 6.38 4.56 19.96
N VAL A 157 7.37 4.01 19.28
CA VAL A 157 7.36 2.68 18.68
C VAL A 157 8.54 1.88 19.17
N GLN A 158 8.32 0.62 19.55
CA GLN A 158 9.38 -0.35 19.79
C GLN A 158 9.56 -1.21 18.55
N LEU A 159 10.75 -1.17 17.99
CA LEU A 159 11.18 -2.14 16.97
C LEU A 159 11.89 -3.30 17.62
N SER A 160 11.59 -4.51 17.19
CA SER A 160 12.24 -5.75 17.64
C SER A 160 12.51 -6.65 16.44
N VAL A 161 13.57 -7.42 16.49
CA VAL A 161 13.94 -8.36 15.43
C VAL A 161 14.11 -9.77 15.99
N SER A 162 13.94 -10.78 15.14
CA SER A 162 14.08 -12.18 15.48
C SER A 162 14.85 -12.92 14.40
N GLU A 163 15.79 -13.76 14.82
CA GLU A 163 16.57 -14.63 13.92
C GLU A 163 15.83 -15.93 13.56
N ASP A 164 14.93 -16.39 14.44
CA ASP A 164 14.21 -17.64 14.30
C ASP A 164 12.70 -17.44 13.99
N GLY A 165 12.21 -16.20 14.11
CA GLY A 165 10.79 -15.86 13.93
C GLY A 165 9.95 -16.00 15.19
N THR A 166 10.53 -16.38 16.34
CA THR A 166 9.81 -16.64 17.59
C THR A 166 10.30 -15.78 18.75
N ILE A 167 11.62 -15.66 18.92
CA ILE A 167 12.24 -14.90 20.00
C ILE A 167 12.64 -13.51 19.48
N PHE A 168 11.95 -12.49 19.96
CA PHE A 168 12.19 -11.10 19.57
C PHE A 168 13.11 -10.36 20.52
N LYS A 169 14.13 -9.72 19.97
CA LYS A 169 15.05 -8.83 20.69
C LYS A 169 14.78 -7.39 20.27
N LYS A 170 14.66 -6.51 21.26
CA LYS A 170 14.50 -5.06 21.01
C LYS A 170 15.75 -4.51 20.35
N VAL A 171 15.55 -3.64 19.37
CA VAL A 171 16.63 -2.90 18.73
C VAL A 171 16.42 -1.40 18.90
N ALA A 172 17.53 -0.67 18.98
CA ALA A 172 17.48 0.78 18.94
C ALA A 172 17.04 1.23 17.54
N ALA A 173 16.12 2.16 17.51
CA ALA A 173 15.62 2.72 16.26
C ALA A 173 15.40 4.23 16.43
N ASP A 174 15.76 4.99 15.41
CA ASP A 174 15.45 6.40 15.28
C ASP A 174 14.07 6.55 14.64
N ASN A 175 13.24 7.42 15.23
CA ASN A 175 11.92 7.74 14.69
C ASN A 175 11.85 9.23 14.41
N LYS A 176 12.03 9.61 13.16
CA LYS A 176 12.10 11.02 12.72
C LYS A 176 11.42 11.20 11.38
N ASN A 177 10.71 12.32 11.23
CA ASN A 177 10.10 12.73 9.95
C ASN A 177 9.21 11.64 9.31
N GLY A 178 8.47 10.88 10.12
CA GLY A 178 7.61 9.82 9.61
C GLY A 178 8.34 8.56 9.15
N GLU A 179 9.57 8.37 9.60
CA GLU A 179 10.35 7.18 9.32
C GLU A 179 10.92 6.60 10.62
N LEU A 180 10.69 5.31 10.84
CA LEU A 180 11.34 4.52 11.88
C LEU A 180 12.48 3.74 11.25
N SER A 181 13.72 4.00 11.65
CA SER A 181 14.91 3.35 11.07
C SER A 181 15.82 2.73 12.12
N ALA A 182 16.38 1.57 11.80
CA ALA A 182 17.38 0.88 12.60
C ALA A 182 18.50 0.37 11.71
N SER A 183 19.73 0.76 12.00
CA SER A 183 20.94 0.33 11.30
C SER A 183 21.77 -0.59 12.18
N PHE A 184 22.36 -1.61 11.59
CA PHE A 184 23.18 -2.61 12.25
C PHE A 184 24.65 -2.44 11.87
N SER A 185 25.50 -2.23 12.86
CA SER A 185 26.97 -2.11 12.66
C SER A 185 27.64 -3.44 12.28
N THR A 186 26.99 -4.54 12.60
CA THR A 186 27.38 -5.91 12.24
C THR A 186 26.21 -6.62 11.57
N LEU A 187 26.53 -7.66 10.83
CA LEU A 187 25.54 -8.45 10.10
C LEU A 187 24.43 -8.98 11.02
N ALA A 188 23.22 -8.49 10.86
CA ALA A 188 22.05 -8.96 11.59
C ALA A 188 21.29 -9.98 10.76
N MET A 189 21.27 -11.24 11.21
CA MET A 189 20.46 -12.28 10.57
C MET A 189 19.01 -12.17 11.05
N ILE A 190 18.10 -11.76 10.18
CA ILE A 190 16.70 -11.48 10.53
C ILE A 190 15.76 -12.44 9.79
N LYS A 191 14.92 -13.12 10.55
CA LYS A 191 13.79 -13.93 10.08
C LYS A 191 12.47 -13.18 10.21
N ALA A 192 12.35 -12.36 11.28
CA ALA A 192 11.16 -11.56 11.50
C ALA A 192 11.52 -10.21 12.14
N LEU A 193 10.69 -9.22 11.86
CA LEU A 193 10.70 -7.94 12.57
C LEU A 193 9.30 -7.65 13.14
N LYS A 194 9.24 -6.97 14.27
CA LYS A 194 8.01 -6.57 14.93
C LYS A 194 8.08 -5.08 15.30
N MET A 195 7.11 -4.33 14.85
CA MET A 195 6.81 -2.98 15.29
C MET A 195 5.67 -3.06 16.32
N GLU A 196 5.81 -2.41 17.47
CA GLU A 196 4.79 -2.39 18.52
C GLU A 196 4.65 -0.98 19.08
N LEU A 197 3.42 -0.50 19.23
CA LEU A 197 3.14 0.79 19.83
C LEU A 197 3.37 0.75 21.34
N THR A 198 4.19 1.65 21.85
CA THR A 198 4.45 1.77 23.31
C THR A 198 3.52 2.77 23.99
N THR A 199 2.85 3.62 23.21
CA THR A 199 1.76 4.52 23.63
C THR A 199 0.58 4.40 22.67
N PRO A 200 -0.64 4.79 23.06
CA PRO A 200 -1.75 4.87 22.13
C PRO A 200 -1.50 5.89 21.03
N LEU A 201 -1.99 5.61 19.82
CA LEU A 201 -2.04 6.56 18.72
C LEU A 201 -3.50 6.97 18.51
N MET A 202 -3.82 8.25 18.71
CA MET A 202 -5.19 8.77 18.60
C MET A 202 -5.60 9.06 17.14
N ALA A 203 -4.75 8.70 16.21
CA ALA A 203 -4.95 8.86 14.78
C ALA A 203 -4.91 7.51 14.04
N ARG A 204 -5.23 7.54 12.77
CA ARG A 204 -5.06 6.44 11.83
C ARG A 204 -3.57 6.19 11.59
N LEU A 205 -3.13 4.95 11.75
CA LEU A 205 -1.79 4.54 11.30
C LEU A 205 -1.81 4.27 9.79
N THR A 206 -0.80 4.77 9.11
CA THR A 206 -0.54 4.46 7.70
C THR A 206 0.92 4.06 7.55
N ILE A 207 1.18 2.81 7.16
CA ILE A 207 2.52 2.31 6.82
C ILE A 207 2.60 2.27 5.30
N LYS A 208 3.44 3.12 4.72
CA LYS A 208 3.66 3.16 3.26
C LYS A 208 4.52 2.02 2.78
N GLU A 209 5.63 1.76 3.48
CA GLU A 209 6.53 0.70 3.05
C GLU A 209 7.47 0.31 4.20
N ILE A 210 7.82 -0.98 4.26
CA ILE A 210 8.87 -1.54 5.09
C ILE A 210 10.02 -1.92 4.18
N ILE A 211 11.14 -1.22 4.29
CA ILE A 211 12.31 -1.39 3.44
C ILE A 211 13.39 -2.14 4.23
N LEU A 212 13.85 -3.23 3.67
CA LEU A 212 15.00 -3.98 4.19
C LEU A 212 16.18 -3.79 3.25
N ARG A 213 17.26 -3.18 3.74
CA ARG A 213 18.52 -3.12 3.01
C ARG A 213 19.35 -4.34 3.39
N TYR A 214 19.65 -5.15 2.42
CA TYR A 214 20.46 -6.34 2.61
C TYR A 214 21.96 -6.02 2.55
N TYR A 215 22.76 -6.87 3.13
CA TYR A 215 24.22 -6.83 2.99
C TYR A 215 24.57 -7.38 1.59
N GLU A 216 25.31 -6.60 0.81
CA GLU A 216 25.91 -7.04 -0.45
C GLU A 216 27.18 -7.86 -0.20
#